data_f6c7442e0bae021949670438acab2827
#
_entry.id   f6c7442e0bae021949670438acab2827
#
_cell.length_a   1.000
_cell.length_b   1.000
_cell.length_c   1.000
_cell.angle_alpha   90.00
_cell.angle_beta   90.00
_cell.angle_gamma   90.00
#
_symmetry.space_group_name_H-M   'P 1'
#
loop_
_entity.id
_entity.type
_entity.pdbx_description
1 polymer ?
#
loop_
_entity_poly.entity_id
_entity_poly.type
_entity_poly.pdbx_seq_one_letter_code
_entity_poly.pdbx_strand_id
1 'polypeptide(L)'
;GLPLLDAYIRQSYLDNFLRGGYPFIMGGDKVVHLFSRKHGDPERDYNWFAIAGEYYSQGNGNFRDVCQNRRCDVRLHPGVKDYNVWAFYSFVQADGYNPLEIRPAAFRVRDMEAARRLLADSMYDTGAVAAVIEKDFTPGMVSGVIAAHEIVLACPEQELIDGLLRLSEQRAQASFVEGYWSDHWDYLLDLILDYLAVYPD
;
A
#
# COMPACT_ATOMS: atom_id res chain seq x y z
N GLY A 1 -26.77 -24.95 -3.09
CA GLY A 1 -26.16 -23.82 -2.35
C GLY A 1 -27.17 -22.70 -2.10
N LEU A 2 -26.89 -21.86 -1.14
CA LEU A 2 -27.66 -20.66 -0.87
C LEU A 2 -26.85 -19.45 -1.39
N PRO A 3 -27.18 -18.91 -2.60
CA PRO A 3 -26.34 -17.90 -3.26
C PRO A 3 -26.02 -16.68 -2.38
N LEU A 4 -26.97 -16.22 -1.56
CA LEU A 4 -26.76 -15.12 -0.62
C LEU A 4 -25.78 -15.50 0.50
N LEU A 5 -25.86 -16.71 1.04
CA LEU A 5 -24.91 -17.21 2.05
C LEU A 5 -23.52 -17.38 1.46
N ASP A 6 -23.44 -17.91 0.24
CA ASP A 6 -22.15 -18.08 -0.46
C ASP A 6 -21.49 -16.71 -0.72
N ALA A 7 -22.27 -15.70 -1.14
CA ALA A 7 -21.81 -14.34 -1.33
C ALA A 7 -21.35 -13.70 0.00
N TYR A 8 -22.12 -13.88 1.08
CA TYR A 8 -21.76 -13.39 2.40
C TYR A 8 -20.46 -14.03 2.91
N ILE A 9 -20.31 -15.34 2.77
CA ILE A 9 -19.09 -16.04 3.21
C ILE A 9 -17.87 -15.54 2.44
N ARG A 10 -17.96 -15.37 1.12
CA ARG A 10 -16.87 -14.82 0.31
C ARG A 10 -16.50 -13.40 0.73
N GLN A 11 -17.47 -12.54 0.91
CA GLN A 11 -17.27 -11.15 1.32
C GLN A 11 -16.67 -11.06 2.73
N SER A 12 -17.19 -11.86 3.67
CA SER A 12 -16.68 -11.91 5.03
C SER A 12 -15.24 -12.44 5.10
N TYR A 13 -14.92 -13.46 4.32
CA TYR A 13 -13.55 -13.98 4.20
C TYR A 13 -12.60 -12.91 3.66
N LEU A 14 -12.98 -12.25 2.57
CA LEU A 14 -12.17 -11.20 1.95
C LEU A 14 -11.94 -10.02 2.90
N ASP A 15 -12.99 -9.56 3.60
CA ASP A 15 -12.86 -8.48 4.58
C ASP A 15 -11.94 -8.88 5.74
N ASN A 16 -12.06 -10.08 6.26
CA ASN A 16 -11.16 -10.55 7.32
C ASN A 16 -9.69 -10.64 6.87
N PHE A 17 -9.46 -10.97 5.60
CA PHE A 17 -8.11 -11.03 5.05
C PHE A 17 -7.49 -9.64 4.84
N LEU A 18 -8.29 -8.69 4.35
CA LEU A 18 -7.84 -7.34 4.00
C LEU A 18 -7.99 -6.32 5.12
N ARG A 19 -8.65 -6.67 6.22
CA ARG A 19 -8.95 -5.73 7.32
C ARG A 19 -7.71 -5.11 7.94
N GLY A 20 -6.68 -5.91 8.18
CA GLY A 20 -5.41 -5.47 8.75
C GLY A 20 -4.38 -5.01 7.73
N GLY A 21 -4.73 -5.04 6.44
CA GLY A 21 -3.84 -4.82 5.32
C GLY A 21 -3.09 -6.08 4.91
N TYR A 22 -3.19 -6.46 3.65
CA TYR A 22 -2.49 -7.60 3.09
C TYR A 22 -1.35 -7.13 2.19
N PRO A 23 -0.09 -7.58 2.41
CA PRO A 23 1.04 -7.18 1.60
C PRO A 23 0.93 -7.80 0.20
N PHE A 24 1.01 -6.96 -0.81
CA PHE A 24 1.02 -7.33 -2.22
C PHE A 24 2.30 -6.80 -2.87
N ILE A 25 3.06 -7.68 -3.51
CA ILE A 25 4.35 -7.31 -4.11
C ILE A 25 4.13 -7.01 -5.58
N MET A 26 4.47 -5.80 -5.99
CA MET A 26 4.31 -5.28 -7.33
C MET A 26 5.63 -4.74 -7.87
N GLY A 27 5.76 -4.61 -9.19
CA GLY A 27 6.97 -4.06 -9.81
C GLY A 27 8.26 -4.81 -9.44
N GLY A 28 8.15 -6.03 -8.94
CA GLY A 28 9.24 -6.91 -8.55
C GLY A 28 9.69 -6.79 -7.09
N ASP A 29 9.64 -5.61 -6.48
CA ASP A 29 10.12 -5.37 -5.11
C ASP A 29 9.31 -4.33 -4.31
N LYS A 30 8.27 -3.77 -4.88
CA LYS A 30 7.44 -2.76 -4.22
C LYS A 30 6.34 -3.42 -3.40
N VAL A 31 6.24 -3.06 -2.13
CA VAL A 31 5.23 -3.62 -1.23
C VAL A 31 4.07 -2.64 -1.09
N VAL A 32 2.89 -3.06 -1.53
CA VAL A 32 1.63 -2.32 -1.39
C VAL A 32 0.73 -3.09 -0.45
N HIS A 33 0.18 -2.43 0.56
CA HIS A 33 -0.77 -3.06 1.48
C HIS A 33 -2.19 -2.76 1.07
N LEU A 34 -2.96 -3.82 0.78
CA LEU A 34 -4.36 -3.72 0.37
C LEU A 34 -5.27 -3.84 1.60
N PHE A 35 -6.23 -2.92 1.71
CA PHE A 35 -7.15 -2.85 2.83
C PHE A 35 -8.61 -2.89 2.35
N SER A 36 -9.49 -3.54 3.12
CA SER A 36 -10.94 -3.43 2.95
C SER A 36 -11.53 -2.20 3.64
N ARG A 37 -10.80 -1.63 4.61
CA ARG A 37 -11.18 -0.44 5.39
C ARG A 37 -9.95 0.20 6.03
N LYS A 38 -10.10 1.42 6.59
CA LYS A 38 -9.06 1.98 7.47
C LYS A 38 -8.78 1.02 8.63
N HIS A 39 -7.52 0.97 9.06
CA HIS A 39 -7.12 0.18 10.19
C HIS A 39 -6.91 1.04 11.43
N GLY A 40 -7.50 0.66 12.53
CA GLY A 40 -7.41 1.40 13.79
C GLY A 40 -8.27 0.81 14.89
N ASP A 41 -8.30 1.52 16.00
CA ASP A 41 -9.00 1.15 17.22
C ASP A 41 -10.50 0.92 16.98
N PRO A 42 -11.06 -0.24 17.36
CA PRO A 42 -12.46 -0.56 17.19
C PRO A 42 -13.42 0.32 18.02
N GLU A 43 -12.94 1.09 18.98
CA GLU A 43 -13.73 2.07 19.74
C GLU A 43 -14.10 3.32 18.91
N ARG A 44 -13.48 3.50 17.73
CA ARG A 44 -13.82 4.58 16.81
C ARG A 44 -15.23 4.43 16.24
N ASP A 45 -15.83 5.57 15.86
CA ASP A 45 -17.07 5.56 15.07
C ASP A 45 -16.92 4.69 13.82
N TYR A 46 -17.94 3.88 13.53
CA TYR A 46 -17.89 2.93 12.41
C TYR A 46 -17.59 3.61 11.06
N ASN A 47 -18.12 4.82 10.84
CA ASN A 47 -17.91 5.56 9.60
C ASN A 47 -16.45 6.01 9.43
N TRP A 48 -15.70 6.12 10.52
CA TRP A 48 -14.26 6.44 10.45
C TRP A 48 -13.47 5.38 9.67
N PHE A 49 -13.93 4.13 9.67
CA PHE A 49 -13.25 3.04 8.97
C PHE A 49 -13.49 3.00 7.47
N ALA A 50 -14.41 3.82 6.96
CA ALA A 50 -14.71 3.85 5.53
C ALA A 50 -13.51 4.36 4.71
N ILE A 51 -13.24 3.70 3.58
CA ILE A 51 -12.29 4.15 2.56
C ILE A 51 -13.01 4.25 1.22
N ALA A 52 -12.45 5.03 0.30
CA ALA A 52 -12.95 5.08 -1.06
C ALA A 52 -12.85 3.70 -1.73
N GLY A 53 -13.86 3.33 -2.50
CA GLY A 53 -13.81 2.14 -3.35
C GLY A 53 -12.97 2.42 -4.58
N GLU A 54 -11.72 2.00 -4.57
CA GLU A 54 -10.77 2.18 -5.67
C GLU A 54 -9.97 0.91 -5.91
N TYR A 55 -9.38 0.80 -7.09
CA TYR A 55 -8.45 -0.28 -7.41
C TYR A 55 -7.20 -0.20 -6.51
N TYR A 56 -6.67 -1.36 -6.11
CA TYR A 56 -5.52 -1.45 -5.21
C TYR A 56 -5.68 -0.59 -3.95
N SER A 57 -6.86 -0.67 -3.32
CA SER A 57 -7.25 0.13 -2.16
C SER A 57 -6.21 0.05 -1.05
N GLN A 58 -5.44 1.11 -0.89
CA GLN A 58 -4.48 1.30 0.17
C GLN A 58 -5.13 2.13 1.27
N GLY A 59 -5.65 1.49 2.31
CA GLY A 59 -6.22 2.18 3.46
C GLY A 59 -5.17 2.97 4.25
N ASN A 60 -5.59 4.03 4.92
CA ASN A 60 -4.83 4.64 5.99
C ASN A 60 -5.24 4.04 7.34
N GLY A 61 -4.51 4.34 8.40
CA GLY A 61 -4.81 3.85 9.74
C GLY A 61 -3.90 4.41 10.81
N ASN A 62 -4.22 4.10 12.07
CA ASN A 62 -3.39 4.49 13.19
C ASN A 62 -2.01 3.83 13.08
N PHE A 63 -0.94 4.60 13.31
CA PHE A 63 0.44 4.11 13.26
C PHE A 63 0.62 2.86 14.11
N ARG A 64 0.19 2.90 15.37
CA ARG A 64 0.29 1.79 16.32
C ARG A 64 -0.33 0.50 15.76
N ASP A 65 -1.59 0.57 15.37
CA ASP A 65 -2.37 -0.60 14.96
C ASP A 65 -1.88 -1.17 13.64
N VAL A 66 -1.48 -0.30 12.71
CA VAL A 66 -0.88 -0.72 11.43
C VAL A 66 0.48 -1.37 11.69
N CYS A 67 1.36 -0.75 12.50
CA CYS A 67 2.68 -1.31 12.83
C CYS A 67 2.55 -2.69 13.48
N GLN A 68 1.64 -2.84 14.43
CA GLN A 68 1.38 -4.11 15.09
C GLN A 68 1.01 -5.24 14.12
N ASN A 69 0.25 -4.94 13.06
CA ASN A 69 -0.09 -5.93 12.05
C ASN A 69 1.06 -6.24 11.09
N ARG A 70 1.89 -5.26 10.78
CA ARG A 70 3.03 -5.42 9.85
C ARG A 70 4.11 -6.36 10.35
N ARG A 71 4.23 -6.54 11.68
CA ARG A 71 5.26 -7.40 12.27
C ARG A 71 5.23 -8.84 11.74
N CYS A 72 4.05 -9.40 11.46
CA CYS A 72 3.91 -10.76 10.97
C CYS A 72 4.06 -10.91 9.45
N ASP A 73 4.06 -9.82 8.70
CA ASP A 73 4.06 -9.86 7.23
C ASP A 73 5.24 -10.64 6.68
N VAL A 74 6.45 -10.38 7.17
CA VAL A 74 7.67 -11.04 6.68
C VAL A 74 7.68 -12.55 6.96
N ARG A 75 7.02 -12.99 8.01
CA ARG A 75 6.88 -14.43 8.32
C ARG A 75 5.91 -15.14 7.39
N LEU A 76 4.83 -14.46 7.01
CA LEU A 76 3.80 -14.99 6.12
C LEU A 76 4.16 -14.79 4.65
N HIS A 77 4.84 -13.70 4.35
CA HIS A 77 5.26 -13.29 3.02
C HIS A 77 6.73 -12.83 3.04
N PRO A 78 7.70 -13.77 3.00
CA PRO A 78 9.12 -13.42 3.05
C PRO A 78 9.55 -12.40 1.98
N GLY A 79 8.86 -12.36 0.84
CA GLY A 79 9.11 -11.38 -0.21
C GLY A 79 8.92 -9.91 0.19
N VAL A 80 8.29 -9.63 1.35
CA VAL A 80 8.21 -8.29 1.94
C VAL A 80 9.60 -7.79 2.37
N LYS A 81 10.52 -8.73 2.72
CA LYS A 81 11.88 -8.42 3.16
C LYS A 81 11.88 -7.40 4.32
N ASP A 82 12.75 -6.39 4.22
CA ASP A 82 12.92 -5.30 5.19
C ASP A 82 11.97 -4.11 5.00
N TYR A 83 11.03 -4.19 4.05
CA TYR A 83 10.19 -3.06 3.70
C TYR A 83 9.47 -2.43 4.91
N ASN A 84 8.88 -3.24 5.79
CA ASN A 84 8.17 -2.73 6.95
C ASN A 84 9.12 -2.07 7.96
N VAL A 85 10.31 -2.63 8.16
CA VAL A 85 11.36 -2.00 8.99
C VAL A 85 11.72 -0.65 8.40
N TRP A 86 12.07 -0.62 7.11
CA TRP A 86 12.43 0.63 6.41
C TRP A 86 11.30 1.67 6.51
N ALA A 87 10.06 1.30 6.19
CA ALA A 87 8.94 2.24 6.15
C ALA A 87 8.67 2.87 7.51
N PHE A 88 8.57 2.07 8.57
CA PHE A 88 8.21 2.58 9.90
C PHE A 88 9.36 3.33 10.58
N TYR A 89 10.60 2.87 10.43
CA TYR A 89 11.76 3.57 10.98
C TYR A 89 12.08 4.87 10.24
N SER A 90 11.71 4.99 8.96
CA SER A 90 11.84 6.25 8.21
C SER A 90 11.00 7.40 8.78
N PHE A 91 10.00 7.10 9.62
CA PHE A 91 9.15 8.10 10.25
C PHE A 91 9.63 8.53 11.63
N VAL A 92 10.63 7.87 12.21
CA VAL A 92 11.18 8.26 13.52
C VAL A 92 11.91 9.60 13.37
N GLN A 93 11.50 10.61 14.15
CA GLN A 93 12.12 11.92 14.15
C GLN A 93 13.28 11.97 15.15
N ALA A 94 14.15 12.98 15.00
CA ALA A 94 15.32 13.15 15.85
C ALA A 94 14.96 13.38 17.34
N ASP A 95 13.77 13.88 17.63
CA ASP A 95 13.23 14.03 18.98
C ASP A 95 12.56 12.76 19.54
N GLY A 96 12.52 11.68 18.74
CA GLY A 96 11.92 10.41 19.12
C GLY A 96 10.41 10.32 18.87
N TYR A 97 9.78 11.35 18.32
CA TYR A 97 8.36 11.29 17.98
C TYR A 97 8.11 10.50 16.71
N ASN A 98 6.99 9.79 16.68
CA ASN A 98 6.47 9.04 15.56
C ASN A 98 5.17 9.67 15.05
N PRO A 99 4.78 9.50 13.78
CA PRO A 99 3.47 9.92 13.31
C PRO A 99 2.37 9.13 14.03
N LEU A 100 1.15 9.68 14.05
CA LEU A 100 -0.02 8.98 14.58
C LEU A 100 -0.86 8.28 13.51
N GLU A 101 -0.64 8.60 12.23
CA GLU A 101 -1.38 8.00 11.13
C GLU A 101 -0.45 7.63 9.98
N ILE A 102 -0.59 6.41 9.49
CA ILE A 102 0.03 5.93 8.24
C ILE A 102 -0.93 6.22 7.09
N ARG A 103 -0.37 6.70 5.98
CA ARG A 103 -1.08 6.96 4.72
C ARG A 103 -0.69 5.95 3.65
N PRO A 104 -1.50 5.82 2.57
CA PRO A 104 -1.14 5.03 1.40
C PRO A 104 0.25 5.35 0.91
N ALA A 105 1.03 4.33 0.56
CA ALA A 105 2.33 4.52 -0.07
C ALA A 105 2.15 5.13 -1.47
N ALA A 106 2.96 6.12 -1.80
CA ALA A 106 2.99 6.74 -3.11
C ALA A 106 4.25 6.33 -3.89
N PHE A 107 4.20 6.54 -5.19
CA PHE A 107 5.29 6.26 -6.11
C PHE A 107 5.64 7.49 -6.91
N ARG A 108 6.94 7.70 -7.15
CA ARG A 108 7.46 8.77 -7.98
C ARG A 108 8.34 8.17 -9.07
N VAL A 109 7.99 8.40 -10.34
CA VAL A 109 8.82 7.97 -11.47
C VAL A 109 10.19 8.65 -11.40
N ARG A 110 11.25 7.85 -11.51
CA ARG A 110 12.65 8.32 -11.56
C ARG A 110 13.11 8.58 -12.98
N ASP A 111 12.69 7.73 -13.92
CA ASP A 111 13.00 7.85 -15.35
C ASP A 111 11.72 8.10 -16.16
N MET A 112 11.36 9.38 -16.30
CA MET A 112 10.17 9.79 -17.04
C MET A 112 10.26 9.49 -18.54
N GLU A 113 11.47 9.42 -19.09
CA GLU A 113 11.62 9.08 -20.51
C GLU A 113 11.33 7.62 -20.77
N ALA A 114 11.86 6.72 -19.91
CA ALA A 114 11.53 5.30 -19.97
C ALA A 114 10.03 5.05 -19.69
N ALA A 115 9.43 5.77 -18.75
CA ALA A 115 8.00 5.66 -18.47
C ALA A 115 7.14 6.09 -19.67
N ARG A 116 7.49 7.19 -20.34
CA ARG A 116 6.78 7.63 -21.57
C ARG A 116 6.91 6.61 -22.70
N ARG A 117 8.06 5.98 -22.87
CA ARG A 117 8.22 4.87 -23.84
C ARG A 117 7.30 3.70 -23.50
N LEU A 118 7.31 3.28 -22.23
CA LEU A 118 6.44 2.20 -21.76
C LEU A 118 4.95 2.51 -22.03
N LEU A 119 4.50 3.74 -21.78
CA LEU A 119 3.13 4.16 -22.08
C LEU A 119 2.85 4.08 -23.60
N ALA A 120 3.74 4.60 -24.43
CA ALA A 120 3.58 4.57 -25.89
C ALA A 120 3.52 3.15 -26.46
N ASP A 121 4.25 2.21 -25.86
CA ASP A 121 4.22 0.78 -26.23
C ASP A 121 2.95 0.08 -25.72
N SER A 122 2.33 0.60 -24.66
CA SER A 122 1.20 -0.02 -23.98
C SER A 122 -0.18 0.53 -24.40
N MET A 123 -0.25 1.74 -24.93
CA MET A 123 -1.52 2.39 -25.30
C MET A 123 -1.35 3.48 -26.37
N TYR A 124 -2.42 3.76 -27.12
CA TYR A 124 -2.40 4.81 -28.12
C TYR A 124 -2.51 6.21 -27.51
N ASP A 125 -3.47 6.41 -26.58
CA ASP A 125 -3.65 7.68 -25.87
C ASP A 125 -2.99 7.63 -24.51
N THR A 126 -1.82 8.21 -24.40
CA THR A 126 -1.00 8.21 -23.18
C THR A 126 -1.29 9.41 -22.27
N GLY A 127 -2.01 10.44 -22.73
CA GLY A 127 -2.09 11.75 -22.10
C GLY A 127 -2.61 11.71 -20.67
N ALA A 128 -3.70 10.99 -20.43
CA ALA A 128 -4.31 10.92 -19.11
C ALA A 128 -3.43 10.18 -18.09
N VAL A 129 -2.82 9.05 -18.48
CA VAL A 129 -1.91 8.28 -17.60
C VAL A 129 -0.61 9.05 -17.38
N ALA A 130 -0.06 9.68 -18.41
CA ALA A 130 1.14 10.52 -18.29
C ALA A 130 0.96 11.63 -17.25
N ALA A 131 -0.18 12.31 -17.26
CA ALA A 131 -0.50 13.37 -16.29
C ALA A 131 -0.55 12.86 -14.84
N VAL A 132 -0.96 11.60 -14.61
CA VAL A 132 -0.95 10.96 -13.30
C VAL A 132 0.47 10.71 -12.82
N ILE A 133 1.31 10.09 -13.65
CA ILE A 133 2.65 9.65 -13.24
C ILE A 133 3.69 10.79 -13.19
N GLU A 134 3.37 11.98 -13.66
CA GLU A 134 4.21 13.20 -13.51
C GLU A 134 4.27 13.69 -12.05
N LYS A 135 3.35 13.22 -11.22
CA LYS A 135 3.27 13.52 -9.77
C LYS A 135 3.48 12.24 -8.96
N ASP A 136 3.36 12.35 -7.65
CA ASP A 136 3.23 11.18 -6.80
C ASP A 136 1.91 10.47 -7.15
N PHE A 137 1.97 9.17 -7.36
CA PHE A 137 0.83 8.38 -7.79
C PHE A 137 0.73 7.07 -7.00
N THR A 138 -0.44 6.43 -7.08
CA THR A 138 -0.67 5.07 -6.59
C THR A 138 -1.05 4.15 -7.75
N PRO A 139 -0.89 2.83 -7.63
CA PRO A 139 -1.41 1.89 -8.63
C PRO A 139 -2.90 2.10 -8.93
N GLY A 140 -3.71 2.38 -7.89
CA GLY A 140 -5.14 2.64 -8.02
C GLY A 140 -5.47 3.88 -8.85
N MET A 141 -4.66 4.94 -8.76
CA MET A 141 -4.83 6.14 -9.58
C MET A 141 -4.64 5.83 -11.07
N VAL A 142 -3.65 5.00 -11.40
CA VAL A 142 -3.41 4.57 -12.80
C VAL A 142 -4.58 3.73 -13.30
N SER A 143 -5.00 2.70 -12.56
CA SER A 143 -6.16 1.88 -12.92
C SER A 143 -7.45 2.71 -13.04
N GLY A 144 -7.65 3.64 -12.11
CA GLY A 144 -8.82 4.52 -12.12
C GLY A 144 -8.89 5.39 -13.36
N VAL A 145 -7.77 5.95 -13.81
CA VAL A 145 -7.71 6.77 -15.03
C VAL A 145 -7.92 5.90 -16.27
N ILE A 146 -7.32 4.71 -16.34
CA ILE A 146 -7.53 3.76 -17.44
C ILE A 146 -9.02 3.43 -17.57
N ALA A 147 -9.68 3.10 -16.46
CA ALA A 147 -11.10 2.79 -16.45
C ALA A 147 -11.99 4.00 -16.78
N ALA A 148 -11.70 5.17 -16.21
CA ALA A 148 -12.51 6.39 -16.42
C ALA A 148 -12.45 6.92 -17.85
N HIS A 149 -11.33 6.74 -18.54
CA HIS A 149 -11.14 7.16 -19.93
C HIS A 149 -11.32 6.02 -20.94
N GLU A 150 -11.76 4.83 -20.47
CA GLU A 150 -11.94 3.63 -21.31
C GLU A 150 -10.72 3.34 -22.21
N ILE A 151 -9.51 3.50 -21.63
CA ILE A 151 -8.26 3.36 -22.37
C ILE A 151 -8.05 1.91 -22.77
N VAL A 152 -7.87 1.67 -24.06
CA VAL A 152 -7.55 0.35 -24.60
C VAL A 152 -6.06 0.10 -24.48
N LEU A 153 -5.69 -0.97 -23.77
CA LEU A 153 -4.31 -1.38 -23.56
C LEU A 153 -3.88 -2.45 -24.57
N ALA A 154 -2.63 -2.40 -25.01
CA ALA A 154 -1.98 -3.41 -25.85
C ALA A 154 -1.41 -4.58 -25.01
N CYS A 155 -1.33 -4.42 -23.68
CA CYS A 155 -0.84 -5.43 -22.73
C CYS A 155 -1.80 -5.57 -21.54
N PRO A 156 -1.67 -6.59 -20.69
CA PRO A 156 -2.39 -6.66 -19.42
C PRO A 156 -2.11 -5.44 -18.56
N GLU A 157 -3.15 -4.85 -17.94
CA GLU A 157 -3.01 -3.67 -17.08
C GLU A 157 -1.98 -3.87 -15.95
N GLN A 158 -1.96 -5.06 -15.36
CA GLN A 158 -0.98 -5.41 -14.32
C GLN A 158 0.47 -5.29 -14.83
N GLU A 159 0.73 -5.66 -16.06
CA GLU A 159 2.07 -5.58 -16.67
C GLU A 159 2.51 -4.11 -16.84
N LEU A 160 1.61 -3.25 -17.30
CA LEU A 160 1.84 -1.81 -17.38
C LEU A 160 2.16 -1.22 -16.00
N ILE A 161 1.31 -1.52 -15.00
CA ILE A 161 1.51 -1.00 -13.64
C ILE A 161 2.82 -1.50 -13.06
N ASP A 162 3.15 -2.79 -13.17
CA ASP A 162 4.42 -3.34 -12.72
C ASP A 162 5.61 -2.67 -13.42
N GLY A 163 5.49 -2.37 -14.70
CA GLY A 163 6.50 -1.63 -15.47
C GLY A 163 6.73 -0.22 -14.91
N LEU A 164 5.65 0.52 -14.65
CA LEU A 164 5.73 1.87 -14.06
C LEU A 164 6.35 1.83 -12.66
N LEU A 165 5.97 0.86 -11.83
CA LEU A 165 6.51 0.72 -10.47
C LEU A 165 8.00 0.38 -10.47
N ARG A 166 8.50 -0.43 -11.43
CA ARG A 166 9.94 -0.69 -11.59
C ARG A 166 10.74 0.58 -11.90
N LEU A 167 10.14 1.52 -12.62
CA LEU A 167 10.74 2.81 -12.96
C LEU A 167 10.59 3.86 -11.85
N SER A 168 9.93 3.50 -10.74
CA SER A 168 9.59 4.43 -9.67
C SER A 168 10.30 4.12 -8.36
N GLU A 169 10.48 5.15 -7.54
CA GLU A 169 10.76 4.99 -6.12
C GLU A 169 9.46 4.90 -5.34
N GLN A 170 9.44 4.05 -4.32
CA GLN A 170 8.34 3.98 -3.37
C GLN A 170 8.59 4.93 -2.21
N ARG A 171 7.56 5.66 -1.79
CA ARG A 171 7.58 6.64 -0.72
C ARG A 171 6.56 6.25 0.34
N ALA A 172 7.02 5.87 1.51
CA ALA A 172 6.16 5.74 2.67
C ALA A 172 5.63 7.12 3.08
N GLN A 173 4.34 7.18 3.46
CA GLN A 173 3.67 8.42 3.83
C GLN A 173 2.98 8.31 5.18
N ALA A 174 3.01 9.39 5.94
CA ALA A 174 2.39 9.48 7.25
C ALA A 174 1.87 10.89 7.54
N SER A 175 0.96 11.00 8.51
CA SER A 175 0.52 12.28 9.08
C SER A 175 1.09 12.43 10.47
N PHE A 176 1.83 13.50 10.66
CA PHE A 176 2.30 13.95 11.97
C PHE A 176 1.23 14.84 12.57
N VAL A 177 0.55 14.36 13.59
CA VAL A 177 -0.37 15.12 14.43
C VAL A 177 0.17 15.13 15.85
N GLU A 178 -0.30 16.04 16.68
CA GLU A 178 0.15 16.13 18.06
C GLU A 178 -0.14 14.85 18.84
N GLY A 179 0.85 14.35 19.55
CA GLY A 179 0.75 13.18 20.40
C GLY A 179 1.97 12.26 20.30
N TYR A 180 2.12 11.47 21.34
CA TYR A 180 3.18 10.48 21.46
C TYR A 180 2.66 9.26 22.22
N TRP A 181 2.96 8.07 21.71
CA TRP A 181 2.62 6.81 22.33
C TRP A 181 3.90 5.99 22.55
N SER A 182 4.24 5.74 23.79
CA SER A 182 5.50 5.05 24.16
C SER A 182 5.55 3.61 23.65
N ASP A 183 4.40 2.94 23.53
CA ASP A 183 4.29 1.58 23.00
C ASP A 183 4.61 1.45 21.51
N HIS A 184 4.71 2.56 20.76
CA HIS A 184 5.21 2.51 19.38
C HIS A 184 6.61 1.90 19.27
N TRP A 185 7.45 2.09 20.28
CA TRP A 185 8.80 1.51 20.32
C TRP A 185 8.78 0.00 20.45
N ASP A 186 7.84 -0.58 21.18
CA ASP A 186 7.70 -2.02 21.30
C ASP A 186 7.35 -2.64 19.95
N TYR A 187 6.39 -2.05 19.22
CA TYR A 187 6.01 -2.53 17.87
C TYR A 187 7.10 -2.32 16.83
N LEU A 188 7.86 -1.23 16.92
CA LEU A 188 9.03 -1.02 16.06
C LEU A 188 10.10 -2.08 16.29
N LEU A 189 10.36 -2.43 17.56
CA LEU A 189 11.29 -3.51 17.90
C LEU A 189 10.80 -4.86 17.36
N ASP A 190 9.50 -5.16 17.47
CA ASP A 190 8.92 -6.38 16.91
C ASP A 190 9.16 -6.51 15.40
N LEU A 191 9.10 -5.40 14.62
CA LEU A 191 9.41 -5.44 13.19
C LEU A 191 10.84 -5.93 12.91
N ILE A 192 11.82 -5.45 13.70
CA ILE A 192 13.22 -5.90 13.57
C ILE A 192 13.36 -7.36 13.97
N LEU A 193 12.78 -7.75 15.10
CA LEU A 193 12.89 -9.12 15.62
C LEU A 193 12.27 -10.14 14.66
N ASP A 194 11.11 -9.80 14.07
CA ASP A 194 10.46 -10.67 13.09
C ASP A 194 11.21 -10.72 11.76
N TYR A 195 11.79 -9.59 11.33
CA TYR A 195 12.67 -9.58 10.16
C TYR A 195 13.89 -10.47 10.37
N LEU A 196 14.61 -10.33 11.49
CA LEU A 196 15.80 -11.13 11.81
C LEU A 196 15.47 -12.62 12.04
N ALA A 197 14.23 -12.94 12.43
CA ALA A 197 13.81 -14.34 12.54
C ALA A 197 13.69 -15.04 11.17
N VAL A 198 13.48 -14.28 10.10
CA VAL A 198 13.39 -14.78 8.70
C VAL A 198 14.71 -14.60 7.97
N TYR A 199 15.41 -13.51 8.22
CA TYR A 199 16.66 -13.08 7.59
C TYR A 199 17.71 -12.80 8.68
N PRO A 200 18.34 -13.83 9.24
CA PRO A 200 19.26 -13.70 10.39
C PRO A 200 20.64 -13.15 10.01
N ASP A 201 21.00 -13.12 8.70
CA ASP A 201 22.36 -12.74 8.19
C ASP A 201 22.37 -11.34 7.58
#